data_3366bd28645918c09e3fa54d427c881c
#
_entry.id   3366bd28645918c09e3fa54d427c881c
#
_cell.length_a   1.000
_cell.length_b   1.000
_cell.length_c   1.000
_cell.angle_alpha   90.00
_cell.angle_beta   90.00
_cell.angle_gamma   90.00
#
_symmetry.space_group_name_H-M   'P 1'
#
loop_
_entity.id
_entity.type
_entity.pdbx_description
1 polymer ?
#
loop_
_entity_poly.entity_id
_entity_poly.type
_entity_poly.pdbx_seq_one_letter_code
_entity_poly.pdbx_strand_id
1 'polypeptide(L)'
;TPLMQSRDVWKMMVANNALVFGRGTGLFAQRLSGDPLRLSGEPVQLAAQVDAAVGRGMAFSVSRNGVLAYQAPASRPPVRLTWVDRTGKVISASGDDGDYSNIELSPDGRTILASLPDPTTNTRDIYLVDLARGVRQRFTNDPSDERSAIWSPDGRRIIYASKGQELYERATDGSGAERPFLKDGLNKDPYDWSDDGKWVLYRPLRNGSDLWVAPADGSGPGHAVAE
;
A
#
# COMPACT_ATOMS: atom_id res chain seq x y z
N THR A 1 10.68 -25.65 21.02
CA THR A 1 11.50 -24.73 20.20
C THR A 1 10.72 -24.44 18.93
N PRO A 2 10.55 -23.16 18.52
CA PRO A 2 9.83 -22.84 17.31
C PRO A 2 10.59 -23.38 16.09
N LEU A 3 9.83 -23.90 15.10
CA LEU A 3 10.40 -24.44 13.85
C LEU A 3 11.01 -23.35 12.98
N MET A 4 10.45 -22.14 13.01
CA MET A 4 10.90 -20.98 12.25
C MET A 4 10.63 -19.70 13.04
N GLN A 5 11.59 -18.78 13.04
CA GLN A 5 11.41 -17.42 13.55
C GLN A 5 11.55 -16.45 12.37
N SER A 6 10.45 -15.98 11.84
CA SER A 6 10.45 -14.94 10.80
C SER A 6 9.21 -14.09 10.93
N ARG A 7 9.41 -12.77 10.85
CA ARG A 7 8.31 -11.78 10.82
C ARG A 7 7.67 -11.66 9.43
N ASP A 8 8.29 -12.25 8.40
CA ASP A 8 7.92 -12.08 6.99
C ASP A 8 7.23 -13.31 6.39
N VAL A 9 6.77 -14.24 7.22
CA VAL A 9 6.05 -15.44 6.78
C VAL A 9 4.55 -15.24 6.95
N TRP A 10 3.80 -15.33 5.85
CA TRP A 10 2.38 -15.00 5.83
C TRP A 10 1.43 -16.19 5.97
N LYS A 11 1.81 -17.34 5.43
CA LYS A 11 1.00 -18.57 5.45
C LYS A 11 1.92 -19.78 5.38
N MET A 12 1.59 -20.83 6.12
CA MET A 12 2.35 -22.07 6.17
C MET A 12 1.43 -23.28 6.03
N MET A 13 1.88 -24.27 5.30
CA MET A 13 1.23 -25.58 5.17
C MET A 13 2.26 -26.70 5.16
N VAL A 14 1.89 -27.88 5.63
CA VAL A 14 2.76 -29.06 5.62
C VAL A 14 2.22 -30.09 4.63
N ALA A 15 3.08 -30.57 3.75
CA ALA A 15 2.78 -31.65 2.83
C ALA A 15 4.06 -32.44 2.47
N ASN A 16 3.95 -33.76 2.33
CA ASN A 16 5.07 -34.64 1.93
C ASN A 16 6.39 -34.39 2.68
N ASN A 17 6.36 -34.25 4.00
CA ASN A 17 7.50 -33.95 4.83
C ASN A 17 8.21 -32.63 4.46
N ALA A 18 7.50 -31.69 3.91
CA ALA A 18 7.97 -30.33 3.64
C ALA A 18 7.04 -29.29 4.25
N LEU A 19 7.64 -28.21 4.76
CA LEU A 19 6.96 -26.99 5.09
C LEU A 19 6.90 -26.13 3.84
N VAL A 20 5.69 -25.80 3.37
CA VAL A 20 5.46 -24.86 2.28
C VAL A 20 5.02 -23.53 2.90
N PHE A 21 5.69 -22.44 2.56
CA PHE A 21 5.43 -21.15 3.19
C PHE A 21 5.65 -19.97 2.24
N GLY A 22 4.89 -18.92 2.48
CA GLY A 22 5.05 -17.63 1.79
C GLY A 22 6.03 -16.73 2.54
N ARG A 23 7.00 -16.15 1.84
CA ARG A 23 7.93 -15.14 2.36
C ARG A 23 8.13 -14.03 1.34
N GLY A 24 7.88 -12.76 1.76
CA GLY A 24 7.78 -11.66 0.81
C GLY A 24 6.67 -11.92 -0.20
N THR A 25 6.96 -11.88 -1.49
CA THR A 25 6.03 -12.24 -2.57
C THR A 25 6.19 -13.68 -3.05
N GLY A 26 7.22 -14.38 -2.60
CA GLY A 26 7.57 -15.73 -3.06
C GLY A 26 6.98 -16.85 -2.22
N LEU A 27 6.84 -18.01 -2.86
CA LEU A 27 6.47 -19.27 -2.22
C LEU A 27 7.67 -20.18 -2.17
N PHE A 28 7.91 -20.79 -1.01
CA PHE A 28 9.05 -21.62 -0.73
C PHE A 28 8.62 -22.95 -0.12
N ALA A 29 9.45 -23.97 -0.29
CA ALA A 29 9.36 -25.22 0.43
C ALA A 29 10.68 -25.54 1.13
N GLN A 30 10.60 -26.07 2.34
CA GLN A 30 11.77 -26.56 3.08
C GLN A 30 11.45 -27.90 3.73
N ARG A 31 12.39 -28.82 3.66
CA ARG A 31 12.20 -30.19 4.16
C ARG A 31 12.04 -30.21 5.68
N LEU A 32 11.09 -31.02 6.13
CA LEU A 32 10.92 -31.40 7.53
C LEU A 32 11.52 -32.77 7.77
N SER A 33 12.34 -32.94 8.81
CA SER A 33 12.97 -34.22 9.18
C SER A 33 13.22 -34.31 10.68
N GLY A 34 13.42 -35.51 11.16
CA GLY A 34 13.79 -35.79 12.56
C GLY A 34 12.60 -35.95 13.51
N ASP A 35 12.92 -36.41 14.71
CA ASP A 35 12.03 -36.46 15.86
C ASP A 35 12.80 -35.88 17.07
N PRO A 36 12.42 -34.70 17.58
CA PRO A 36 11.33 -33.83 17.11
C PRO A 36 11.59 -33.23 15.72
N LEU A 37 10.49 -32.90 14.99
CA LEU A 37 10.55 -32.32 13.64
C LEU A 37 11.38 -31.03 13.61
N ARG A 38 12.26 -30.94 12.59
CA ARG A 38 13.11 -29.77 12.32
C ARG A 38 13.15 -29.48 10.84
N LEU A 39 13.36 -28.21 10.49
CA LEU A 39 13.68 -27.81 9.12
C LEU A 39 15.10 -28.28 8.78
N SER A 40 15.28 -28.84 7.59
CA SER A 40 16.56 -29.32 7.08
C SER A 40 16.79 -28.86 5.63
N GLY A 41 18.05 -28.55 5.32
CA GLY A 41 18.44 -27.98 4.03
C GLY A 41 17.99 -26.54 3.84
N GLU A 42 18.35 -25.96 2.72
CA GLU A 42 17.94 -24.60 2.34
C GLU A 42 16.51 -24.60 1.77
N PRO A 43 15.75 -23.50 1.98
CA PRO A 43 14.47 -23.33 1.34
C PRO A 43 14.59 -23.30 -0.19
N VAL A 44 13.74 -24.06 -0.88
CA VAL A 44 13.64 -24.06 -2.34
C VAL A 44 12.49 -23.16 -2.74
N GLN A 45 12.73 -22.25 -3.66
CA GLN A 45 11.70 -21.38 -4.20
C GLN A 45 10.81 -22.14 -5.19
N LEU A 46 9.52 -22.22 -4.92
CA LEU A 46 8.51 -22.87 -5.76
C LEU A 46 7.87 -21.91 -6.76
N ALA A 47 7.66 -20.65 -6.34
CA ALA A 47 7.16 -19.58 -7.19
C ALA A 47 7.77 -18.25 -6.75
N ALA A 48 8.11 -17.39 -7.72
CA ALA A 48 8.71 -16.07 -7.45
C ALA A 48 7.66 -15.06 -6.95
N GLN A 49 6.43 -15.21 -7.45
CA GLN A 49 5.32 -14.32 -7.11
C GLN A 49 4.04 -15.12 -6.93
N VAL A 50 3.38 -14.89 -5.80
CA VAL A 50 2.05 -15.45 -5.48
C VAL A 50 1.18 -14.30 -5.01
N ASP A 51 -0.06 -14.26 -5.51
CA ASP A 51 -1.00 -13.22 -5.13
C ASP A 51 -1.29 -13.26 -3.62
N ALA A 52 -1.36 -12.09 -3.01
CA ALA A 52 -1.69 -11.92 -1.61
C ALA A 52 -3.00 -11.13 -1.51
N ALA A 53 -4.08 -11.82 -1.17
CA ALA A 53 -5.33 -11.13 -0.88
C ALA A 53 -5.19 -10.35 0.42
N VAL A 54 -5.52 -9.06 0.39
CA VAL A 54 -5.51 -8.19 1.56
C VAL A 54 -6.32 -8.84 2.69
N GLY A 55 -5.68 -9.05 3.84
CA GLY A 55 -6.30 -9.67 5.03
C GLY A 55 -6.51 -11.19 4.98
N ARG A 56 -6.11 -11.90 3.91
CA ARG A 56 -6.27 -13.36 3.78
C ARG A 56 -4.96 -14.15 3.63
N GLY A 57 -3.81 -13.46 3.61
CA GLY A 57 -2.50 -14.07 3.34
C GLY A 57 -2.33 -14.52 1.88
N MET A 58 -1.26 -15.24 1.59
CA MET A 58 -0.95 -15.68 0.22
C MET A 58 -1.96 -16.71 -0.29
N ALA A 59 -2.34 -16.58 -1.56
CA ALA A 59 -3.30 -17.44 -2.24
C ALA A 59 -2.63 -18.72 -2.74
N PHE A 60 -2.39 -19.66 -1.84
CA PHE A 60 -1.93 -21.01 -2.22
C PHE A 60 -2.54 -22.08 -1.32
N SER A 61 -2.55 -23.30 -1.83
CA SER A 61 -2.91 -24.51 -1.07
C SER A 61 -2.05 -25.67 -1.54
N VAL A 62 -1.75 -26.56 -0.63
CA VAL A 62 -1.02 -27.79 -0.93
C VAL A 62 -1.79 -28.99 -0.37
N SER A 63 -1.98 -30.01 -1.20
CA SER A 63 -2.64 -31.25 -0.81
C SER A 63 -1.66 -32.18 -0.05
N ARG A 64 -2.19 -33.17 0.67
CA ARG A 64 -1.36 -34.14 1.42
C ARG A 64 -0.42 -34.95 0.52
N ASN A 65 -0.80 -35.16 -0.76
CA ASN A 65 0.01 -35.87 -1.75
C ASN A 65 0.95 -34.95 -2.56
N GLY A 66 1.08 -33.66 -2.14
CA GLY A 66 2.06 -32.72 -2.68
C GLY A 66 1.62 -31.94 -3.90
N VAL A 67 0.34 -31.99 -4.29
CA VAL A 67 -0.18 -31.11 -5.36
C VAL A 67 -0.28 -29.69 -4.83
N LEU A 68 0.42 -28.76 -5.46
CA LEU A 68 0.42 -27.35 -5.15
C LEU A 68 -0.50 -26.59 -6.12
N ALA A 69 -1.44 -25.83 -5.56
CA ALA A 69 -2.23 -24.83 -6.29
C ALA A 69 -1.90 -23.46 -5.72
N TYR A 70 -1.63 -22.48 -6.58
CA TYR A 70 -1.43 -21.09 -6.18
C TYR A 70 -1.97 -20.13 -7.24
N GLN A 71 -2.31 -18.94 -6.81
CA GLN A 71 -2.73 -17.87 -7.70
C GLN A 71 -1.49 -17.01 -8.02
N ALA A 72 -1.08 -17.00 -9.28
CA ALA A 72 -0.11 -16.04 -9.76
C ALA A 72 -0.75 -14.63 -9.70
N PRO A 73 0.04 -13.57 -9.42
CA PRO A 73 -0.50 -12.22 -9.48
C PRO A 73 -1.17 -12.01 -10.84
N ALA A 74 -2.45 -11.69 -10.83
CA ALA A 74 -3.10 -11.24 -12.04
C ALA A 74 -2.42 -9.93 -12.43
N SER A 75 -1.83 -9.88 -13.62
CA SER A 75 -1.46 -8.59 -14.21
C SER A 75 -2.76 -7.79 -14.31
N ARG A 76 -2.94 -6.81 -13.44
CA ARG A 76 -4.05 -5.87 -13.61
C ARG A 76 -3.82 -5.18 -14.95
N PRO A 77 -4.81 -5.18 -15.85
CA PRO A 77 -4.64 -4.43 -17.08
C PRO A 77 -4.34 -2.97 -16.69
N PRO A 78 -3.43 -2.32 -17.40
CA PRO A 78 -3.15 -0.92 -17.13
C PRO A 78 -4.44 -0.11 -17.27
N VAL A 79 -4.66 0.81 -16.35
CA VAL A 79 -5.83 1.69 -16.35
C VAL A 79 -5.42 3.08 -16.82
N ARG A 80 -6.38 3.83 -17.35
CA ARG A 80 -6.18 5.21 -17.81
C ARG A 80 -7.03 6.16 -16.99
N LEU A 81 -6.44 7.30 -16.62
CA LEU A 81 -7.18 8.41 -16.02
C LEU A 81 -8.15 8.96 -17.04
N THR A 82 -9.44 8.97 -16.71
CA THR A 82 -10.50 9.33 -17.67
C THR A 82 -11.42 10.37 -17.06
N TRP A 83 -11.67 11.44 -17.80
CA TRP A 83 -12.65 12.46 -17.47
C TRP A 83 -14.03 12.03 -17.97
N VAL A 84 -15.00 12.11 -17.10
CA VAL A 84 -16.40 11.84 -17.43
C VAL A 84 -17.27 13.02 -17.00
N ASP A 85 -18.34 13.27 -17.72
CA ASP A 85 -19.36 14.23 -17.28
C ASP A 85 -20.30 13.61 -16.24
N ARG A 86 -21.24 14.40 -15.73
CA ARG A 86 -22.19 13.96 -14.70
C ARG A 86 -23.15 12.85 -15.17
N THR A 87 -23.23 12.59 -16.47
CA THR A 87 -24.02 11.49 -17.05
C THR A 87 -23.21 10.19 -17.21
N GLY A 88 -21.90 10.22 -16.89
CA GLY A 88 -20.98 9.10 -17.07
C GLY A 88 -20.37 9.01 -18.48
N LYS A 89 -20.64 10.00 -19.36
CA LYS A 89 -20.05 10.04 -20.70
C LYS A 89 -18.59 10.46 -20.63
N VAL A 90 -17.72 9.69 -21.29
CA VAL A 90 -16.30 10.01 -21.41
C VAL A 90 -16.10 11.31 -22.20
N ILE A 91 -15.40 12.26 -21.59
CA ILE A 91 -15.01 13.55 -22.21
C ILE A 91 -13.61 13.43 -22.80
N SER A 92 -12.66 12.95 -22.03
CA SER A 92 -11.25 12.83 -22.43
C SER A 92 -10.51 11.83 -21.55
N ALA A 93 -9.29 11.49 -21.93
CA ALA A 93 -8.34 10.74 -21.10
C ALA A 93 -7.06 11.57 -20.91
N SER A 94 -6.40 11.39 -19.78
CA SER A 94 -5.17 12.09 -19.43
C SER A 94 -4.09 11.13 -18.96
N GLY A 95 -2.84 11.44 -19.27
CA GLY A 95 -1.67 10.64 -18.91
C GLY A 95 -1.57 9.32 -19.66
N ASP A 96 -0.52 8.59 -19.35
CA ASP A 96 -0.26 7.25 -19.90
C ASP A 96 -1.03 6.18 -19.12
N ASP A 97 -1.21 5.03 -19.73
CA ASP A 97 -1.73 3.85 -19.04
C ASP A 97 -0.79 3.47 -17.89
N GLY A 98 -1.36 3.02 -16.77
CA GLY A 98 -0.58 2.70 -15.58
C GLY A 98 -1.36 1.91 -14.53
N ASP A 99 -0.65 1.41 -13.53
CA ASP A 99 -1.27 0.80 -12.35
C ASP A 99 -1.53 1.89 -11.28
N TYR A 100 -2.45 2.79 -11.60
CA TYR A 100 -2.85 3.86 -10.69
C TYR A 100 -3.66 3.33 -9.52
N SER A 101 -3.37 3.82 -8.32
CA SER A 101 -4.22 3.65 -7.14
C SER A 101 -4.20 4.91 -6.28
N ASN A 102 -5.20 5.05 -5.40
CA ASN A 102 -5.31 6.18 -4.48
C ASN A 102 -5.14 7.52 -5.22
N ILE A 103 -5.96 7.76 -6.23
CA ILE A 103 -5.92 9.00 -7.00
C ILE A 103 -6.69 10.12 -6.29
N GLU A 104 -6.12 11.33 -6.28
CA GLU A 104 -6.78 12.52 -5.76
C GLU A 104 -6.46 13.75 -6.61
N LEU A 105 -7.48 14.53 -6.95
CA LEU A 105 -7.35 15.73 -7.76
C LEU A 105 -6.91 16.90 -6.88
N SER A 106 -5.93 17.68 -7.34
CA SER A 106 -5.54 18.92 -6.65
C SER A 106 -6.69 19.92 -6.57
N PRO A 107 -6.70 20.83 -5.58
CA PRO A 107 -7.76 21.83 -5.42
C PRO A 107 -7.95 22.72 -6.66
N ASP A 108 -6.91 22.96 -7.45
CA ASP A 108 -6.98 23.74 -8.69
C ASP A 108 -7.37 22.90 -9.92
N GLY A 109 -7.56 21.59 -9.77
CA GLY A 109 -7.96 20.67 -10.83
C GLY A 109 -6.89 20.37 -11.90
N ARG A 110 -5.62 20.69 -11.67
CA ARG A 110 -4.56 20.58 -12.69
C ARG A 110 -3.64 19.40 -12.50
N THR A 111 -3.55 18.87 -11.30
CA THR A 111 -2.63 17.80 -10.93
C THR A 111 -3.37 16.68 -10.20
N ILE A 112 -2.99 15.44 -10.45
CA ILE A 112 -3.46 14.30 -9.67
C ILE A 112 -2.30 13.77 -8.82
N LEU A 113 -2.58 13.51 -7.53
CA LEU A 113 -1.80 12.57 -6.73
C LEU A 113 -2.20 11.16 -7.13
N ALA A 114 -1.22 10.30 -7.31
CA ALA A 114 -1.47 8.88 -7.56
C ALA A 114 -0.36 8.04 -6.93
N SER A 115 -0.71 6.90 -6.36
CA SER A 115 0.26 5.86 -6.02
C SER A 115 0.52 4.99 -7.23
N LEU A 116 1.79 4.89 -7.64
CA LEU A 116 2.25 4.07 -8.75
C LEU A 116 3.38 3.13 -8.29
N PRO A 117 3.48 1.92 -8.83
CA PRO A 117 4.58 1.01 -8.50
C PRO A 117 5.91 1.55 -9.04
N ASP A 118 6.94 1.48 -8.21
CA ASP A 118 8.33 1.63 -8.67
C ASP A 118 8.81 0.30 -9.26
N PRO A 119 9.24 0.28 -10.53
CA PRO A 119 9.65 -0.96 -11.20
C PRO A 119 10.92 -1.58 -10.60
N THR A 120 11.69 -0.82 -9.82
CA THR A 120 12.97 -1.27 -9.26
C THR A 120 12.80 -1.91 -7.88
N THR A 121 11.98 -1.30 -7.04
CA THR A 121 11.79 -1.72 -5.64
C THR A 121 10.56 -2.58 -5.43
N ASN A 122 9.62 -2.56 -6.40
CA ASN A 122 8.29 -3.18 -6.29
C ASN A 122 7.45 -2.62 -5.12
N THR A 123 7.85 -1.46 -4.59
CA THR A 123 7.06 -0.64 -3.67
C THR A 123 6.27 0.40 -4.45
N ARG A 124 5.33 1.04 -3.81
CA ARG A 124 4.56 2.12 -4.42
C ARG A 124 5.04 3.45 -3.89
N ASP A 125 5.15 4.42 -4.81
CA ASP A 125 5.46 5.81 -4.50
C ASP A 125 4.31 6.72 -4.88
N ILE A 126 4.30 7.90 -4.29
CA ILE A 126 3.39 8.98 -4.67
C ILE A 126 3.99 9.74 -5.86
N TYR A 127 3.15 9.96 -6.87
CA TYR A 127 3.46 10.74 -8.05
C TYR A 127 2.49 11.92 -8.20
N LEU A 128 3.02 13.02 -8.72
CA LEU A 128 2.25 14.16 -9.22
C LEU A 128 2.08 13.98 -10.73
N VAL A 129 0.85 13.91 -11.22
CA VAL A 129 0.53 13.78 -12.63
C VAL A 129 -0.06 15.09 -13.13
N ASP A 130 0.68 15.83 -13.96
CA ASP A 130 0.18 17.03 -14.65
C ASP A 130 -0.84 16.61 -15.71
N LEU A 131 -2.07 17.06 -15.55
CA LEU A 131 -3.19 16.62 -16.40
C LEU A 131 -3.17 17.25 -17.81
N ALA A 132 -2.55 18.41 -17.95
CA ALA A 132 -2.44 19.09 -19.25
C ALA A 132 -1.32 18.50 -20.10
N ARG A 133 -0.21 18.09 -19.46
CA ARG A 133 1.00 17.61 -20.15
C ARG A 133 1.14 16.08 -20.13
N GLY A 134 0.37 15.40 -19.26
CA GLY A 134 0.53 13.95 -19.03
C GLY A 134 1.83 13.55 -18.31
N VAL A 135 2.60 14.51 -17.83
CA VAL A 135 3.91 14.27 -17.19
C VAL A 135 3.73 13.75 -15.78
N ARG A 136 4.44 12.69 -15.44
CA ARG A 136 4.51 12.12 -14.10
C ARG A 136 5.80 12.58 -13.42
N GLN A 137 5.69 13.20 -12.27
CA GLN A 137 6.81 13.56 -11.41
C GLN A 137 6.74 12.72 -10.14
N ARG A 138 7.79 11.96 -9.83
CA ARG A 138 7.89 11.23 -8.57
C ARG A 138 7.98 12.23 -7.42
N PHE A 139 7.10 12.10 -6.44
CA PHE A 139 7.04 12.97 -5.28
C PHE A 139 7.74 12.35 -4.06
N THR A 140 7.58 11.05 -3.85
CA THR A 140 8.27 10.31 -2.79
C THR A 140 9.26 9.30 -3.37
N ASN A 141 10.22 8.85 -2.57
CA ASN A 141 11.28 7.94 -3.00
C ASN A 141 11.84 7.10 -1.83
N ASP A 142 11.08 6.92 -0.77
CA ASP A 142 11.46 6.05 0.35
C ASP A 142 11.36 4.58 -0.09
N PRO A 143 12.16 3.65 0.45
CA PRO A 143 12.05 2.22 0.15
C PRO A 143 10.79 1.56 0.71
N SER A 144 9.97 2.25 1.50
CA SER A 144 8.67 1.79 1.97
C SER A 144 7.56 2.00 0.92
N ASP A 145 6.44 1.32 1.08
CA ASP A 145 5.20 1.65 0.37
C ASP A 145 4.63 2.98 0.84
N GLU A 146 4.35 3.87 -0.11
CA GLU A 146 3.66 5.13 0.12
C GLU A 146 2.34 5.17 -0.61
N ARG A 147 1.29 5.55 0.11
CA ARG A 147 -0.07 5.46 -0.37
C ARG A 147 -1.02 6.47 0.29
N SER A 148 -2.26 6.49 -0.21
CA SER A 148 -3.36 7.24 0.39
C SER A 148 -3.01 8.71 0.60
N ALA A 149 -2.43 9.36 -0.43
CA ALA A 149 -2.04 10.76 -0.35
C ALA A 149 -3.24 11.69 -0.54
N ILE A 150 -3.30 12.76 0.27
CA ILE A 150 -4.31 13.81 0.22
C ILE A 150 -3.70 15.20 0.13
N TRP A 151 -4.39 16.12 -0.56
CA TRP A 151 -4.00 17.52 -0.65
C TRP A 151 -4.50 18.33 0.55
N SER A 152 -3.71 19.33 0.96
CA SER A 152 -4.27 20.44 1.74
C SER A 152 -5.19 21.30 0.85
N PRO A 153 -6.21 21.97 1.40
CA PRO A 153 -7.14 22.79 0.62
C PRO A 153 -6.49 23.92 -0.17
N ASP A 154 -5.35 24.42 0.29
CA ASP A 154 -4.54 25.43 -0.40
C ASP A 154 -3.59 24.86 -1.47
N GLY A 155 -3.54 23.52 -1.61
CA GLY A 155 -2.68 22.81 -2.54
C GLY A 155 -1.18 22.85 -2.22
N ARG A 156 -0.80 23.36 -1.04
CA ARG A 156 0.61 23.56 -0.70
C ARG A 156 1.26 22.41 0.05
N ARG A 157 0.46 21.49 0.60
CA ARG A 157 0.92 20.36 1.39
C ARG A 157 0.23 19.08 0.97
N ILE A 158 0.91 17.98 1.16
CA ILE A 158 0.40 16.63 0.96
C ILE A 158 0.65 15.84 2.23
N ILE A 159 -0.39 15.15 2.72
CA ILE A 159 -0.28 14.14 3.77
C ILE A 159 -0.44 12.76 3.11
N TYR A 160 0.36 11.80 3.52
CA TYR A 160 0.34 10.43 2.98
C TYR A 160 0.78 9.41 4.01
N ALA A 161 0.43 8.15 3.79
CA ALA A 161 0.87 7.04 4.62
C ALA A 161 2.19 6.47 4.09
N SER A 162 3.18 6.31 4.98
CA SER A 162 4.52 5.77 4.70
C SER A 162 5.09 5.04 5.92
N LYS A 163 6.22 4.37 5.77
CA LYS A 163 7.06 3.82 6.86
C LYS A 163 6.28 3.01 7.90
N GLY A 164 5.51 2.04 7.45
CA GLY A 164 4.65 1.23 8.31
C GLY A 164 3.26 1.85 8.48
N GLN A 165 2.85 2.71 7.54
CA GLN A 165 1.53 3.38 7.47
C GLN A 165 1.30 4.46 8.56
N GLU A 166 2.36 5.03 9.08
CA GLU A 166 2.28 6.30 9.80
C GLU A 166 2.02 7.44 8.82
N LEU A 167 1.44 8.54 9.30
CA LEU A 167 1.18 9.71 8.45
C LEU A 167 2.37 10.67 8.43
N TYR A 168 2.74 11.05 7.22
CA TYR A 168 3.80 12.01 6.94
C TYR A 168 3.25 13.18 6.12
N GLU A 169 3.91 14.31 6.22
CA GLU A 169 3.58 15.54 5.51
C GLU A 169 4.79 16.08 4.77
N ARG A 170 4.54 16.65 3.58
CA ARG A 170 5.56 17.34 2.78
C ARG A 170 4.96 18.48 1.96
N ALA A 171 5.75 19.53 1.71
CA ALA A 171 5.39 20.62 0.81
C ALA A 171 5.34 20.16 -0.65
N THR A 172 4.37 20.66 -1.41
CA THR A 172 4.13 20.26 -2.81
C THR A 172 5.17 20.77 -3.80
N ASP A 173 5.83 21.87 -3.47
CA ASP A 173 6.89 22.47 -4.27
C ASP A 173 8.26 21.75 -4.12
N GLY A 174 8.29 20.69 -3.30
CA GLY A 174 9.51 19.95 -2.99
C GLY A 174 10.42 20.66 -1.99
N SER A 175 10.04 21.82 -1.46
CA SER A 175 10.79 22.51 -0.41
C SER A 175 10.67 21.76 0.93
N GLY A 176 11.76 21.73 1.66
CA GLY A 176 11.79 21.12 2.98
C GLY A 176 11.84 19.58 2.96
N ALA A 177 12.13 19.03 4.12
CA ALA A 177 12.13 17.59 4.34
C ALA A 177 10.71 17.09 4.67
N GLU A 178 10.47 15.83 4.38
CA GLU A 178 9.34 15.09 4.91
C GLU A 178 9.35 15.15 6.45
N ARG A 179 8.20 15.35 7.05
CA ARG A 179 8.03 15.34 8.49
C ARG A 179 6.88 14.43 8.93
N PRO A 180 6.98 13.79 10.09
CA PRO A 180 5.85 13.09 10.67
C PRO A 180 4.69 14.05 10.92
N PHE A 181 3.50 13.69 10.46
CA PHE A 181 2.25 14.41 10.75
C PHE A 181 1.55 13.79 11.98
N LEU A 182 1.36 12.49 11.97
CA LEU A 182 0.75 11.77 13.08
C LEU A 182 1.46 10.43 13.25
N LYS A 183 2.27 10.32 14.30
CA LYS A 183 3.10 9.15 14.58
C LYS A 183 2.85 8.64 15.99
N ASP A 184 2.06 7.56 16.10
CA ASP A 184 1.68 6.92 17.38
C ASP A 184 1.86 5.40 17.36
N GLY A 185 2.55 4.86 16.32
CA GLY A 185 2.78 3.42 16.16
C GLY A 185 1.58 2.67 15.58
N LEU A 186 0.52 3.36 15.17
CA LEU A 186 -0.66 2.77 14.55
C LEU A 186 -0.65 3.02 13.04
N ASN A 187 -0.95 1.98 12.29
CA ASN A 187 -1.17 2.12 10.84
C ASN A 187 -2.42 2.96 10.59
N LYS A 188 -2.34 3.88 9.63
CA LYS A 188 -3.41 4.83 9.29
C LYS A 188 -3.49 5.08 7.80
N ASP A 189 -4.69 5.34 7.32
CA ASP A 189 -4.93 5.87 5.98
C ASP A 189 -5.57 7.28 6.11
N PRO A 190 -4.98 8.33 5.53
CA PRO A 190 -5.63 9.62 5.42
C PRO A 190 -6.71 9.55 4.33
N TYR A 191 -7.83 10.25 4.53
CA TYR A 191 -8.96 10.24 3.62
C TYR A 191 -9.28 11.61 3.05
N ASP A 192 -9.22 12.64 3.88
CA ASP A 192 -9.63 13.97 3.46
C ASP A 192 -9.09 15.05 4.38
N TRP A 193 -9.08 16.26 3.89
CA TRP A 193 -8.71 17.46 4.61
C TRP A 193 -9.86 18.47 4.54
N SER A 194 -10.32 18.98 5.69
CA SER A 194 -11.44 19.90 5.72
C SER A 194 -11.15 21.18 4.92
N ASP A 195 -12.16 21.71 4.23
CA ASP A 195 -12.05 22.91 3.37
C ASP A 195 -11.52 24.15 4.12
N ASP A 196 -11.80 24.25 5.44
CA ASP A 196 -11.31 25.32 6.30
C ASP A 196 -9.84 25.13 6.74
N GLY A 197 -9.22 24.02 6.32
CA GLY A 197 -7.82 23.68 6.59
C GLY A 197 -7.52 23.25 8.01
N LYS A 198 -8.52 23.02 8.87
CA LYS A 198 -8.30 22.78 10.30
C LYS A 198 -8.19 21.32 10.70
N TRP A 199 -8.79 20.40 9.92
CA TRP A 199 -8.91 19.01 10.28
C TRP A 199 -8.48 18.08 9.17
N VAL A 200 -7.81 16.99 9.55
CA VAL A 200 -7.50 15.85 8.67
C VAL A 200 -8.31 14.65 9.12
N LEU A 201 -9.14 14.11 8.22
CA LEU A 201 -9.89 12.88 8.40
C LEU A 201 -9.00 11.69 8.06
N TYR A 202 -8.95 10.71 8.95
CA TYR A 202 -8.17 9.49 8.73
C TYR A 202 -8.83 8.28 9.40
N ARG A 203 -8.38 7.09 9.04
CA ARG A 203 -8.79 5.83 9.66
C ARG A 203 -7.59 5.10 10.23
N PRO A 204 -7.54 4.81 11.53
CA PRO A 204 -6.59 3.87 12.11
C PRO A 204 -6.89 2.46 11.61
N LEU A 205 -5.88 1.74 11.13
CA LEU A 205 -6.00 0.36 10.64
C LEU A 205 -5.84 -0.63 11.82
N ARG A 206 -6.74 -0.58 12.78
CA ARG A 206 -6.83 -1.53 13.91
C ARG A 206 -8.22 -2.16 13.94
N ASN A 207 -8.46 -3.09 14.86
CA ASN A 207 -9.77 -3.73 15.03
C ASN A 207 -10.84 -2.66 15.34
N GLY A 208 -11.62 -2.32 14.33
CA GLY A 208 -12.60 -1.23 14.32
C GLY A 208 -12.41 -0.37 13.07
N SER A 209 -13.51 0.09 12.50
CA SER A 209 -13.52 0.88 11.26
C SER A 209 -13.85 2.35 11.53
N ASP A 210 -13.54 2.85 12.71
CA ASP A 210 -13.92 4.19 13.13
C ASP A 210 -13.16 5.26 12.34
N LEU A 211 -13.84 6.33 11.96
CA LEU A 211 -13.24 7.51 11.38
C LEU A 211 -12.75 8.43 12.50
N TRP A 212 -11.59 8.98 12.29
CA TRP A 212 -10.91 9.86 13.23
C TRP A 212 -10.54 11.18 12.55
N VAL A 213 -10.47 12.24 13.34
CA VAL A 213 -9.95 13.54 12.90
C VAL A 213 -8.78 13.95 13.78
N ALA A 214 -7.80 14.61 13.18
CA ALA A 214 -6.69 15.25 13.87
C ALA A 214 -6.58 16.73 13.45
N PRO A 215 -6.07 17.61 14.35
CA PRO A 215 -5.74 18.99 13.95
C PRO A 215 -4.74 19.00 12.80
N ALA A 216 -5.02 19.78 11.77
CA ALA A 216 -4.22 19.82 10.54
C ALA A 216 -2.85 20.52 10.72
N ASP A 217 -2.61 21.16 11.83
CA ASP A 217 -1.32 21.72 12.22
C ASP A 217 -0.43 20.72 12.97
N GLY A 218 -0.94 19.51 13.24
CA GLY A 218 -0.22 18.47 13.99
C GLY A 218 -0.11 18.76 15.49
N SER A 219 -0.88 19.70 16.03
CA SER A 219 -0.75 20.17 17.43
C SER A 219 -1.27 19.19 18.48
N GLY A 220 -1.96 18.12 18.06
CA GLY A 220 -2.57 17.17 18.99
C GLY A 220 -2.90 15.81 18.41
N PRO A 221 -3.24 14.87 19.30
CA PRO A 221 -3.70 13.54 18.87
C PRO A 221 -5.06 13.63 18.17
N GLY A 222 -5.32 12.64 17.31
CA GLY A 222 -6.65 12.49 16.73
C GLY A 222 -7.67 11.94 17.73
N HIS A 223 -8.94 12.13 17.40
CA HIS A 223 -10.08 11.56 18.14
C HIS A 223 -11.13 11.03 17.18
N ALA A 224 -11.96 10.09 17.64
CA ALA A 224 -13.04 9.50 16.85
C ALA A 224 -14.10 10.56 16.51
N VAL A 225 -14.65 10.48 15.28
CA VAL A 225 -15.66 11.44 14.79
C VAL A 225 -17.03 11.15 15.41
N ALA A 226 -17.34 9.88 15.61
CA ALA A 226 -18.57 9.41 16.27
C ALA A 226 -18.34 8.04 16.90
N GLU A 227 -19.05 7.76 17.97
CA GLU A 227 -19.29 6.43 18.52
C GLU A 227 -20.59 5.85 17.95
#